data_8c3472e88dfb148e50bb38063231fed1
#
_entry.id   8c3472e88dfb148e50bb38063231fed1
#
_cell.length_a   1.000
_cell.length_b   1.000
_cell.length_c   1.000
_cell.angle_alpha   90.00
_cell.angle_beta   90.00
_cell.angle_gamma   90.00
#
_symmetry.space_group_name_H-M   'P 1'
#
loop_
_entity.id
_entity.type
_entity.pdbx_description
1 polymer ?
#
loop_
_entity_poly.entity_id
_entity_poly.type
_entity_poly.pdbx_seq_one_letter_code
_entity_poly.pdbx_strand_id
1 'polypeptide(L)'
;CDDFNHVLVWSQPLVLGVHKDSPLAKRKSINLSELGGKEVLTYSSSSPTDSSITNLLPLDSMNLRREYADEITMCSLVTSSKDKMALFCYSFLVSAFQDVVCLRINDLPADFHKVYLTSRRETHPKVVDDFIEFMSAYRFPNIMSQQ
;
A
#
# COMPACT_ATOMS: atom_id res chain seq x y z
N CYS A 1 -19.84 -18.05 11.65
CA CYS A 1 -20.94 -17.08 11.61
C CYS A 1 -20.32 -15.70 11.49
N ASP A 2 -20.59 -15.01 10.44
CA ASP A 2 -20.03 -13.68 10.23
C ASP A 2 -20.95 -12.66 10.92
N ASP A 3 -20.58 -12.29 12.15
CA ASP A 3 -21.38 -11.38 12.99
C ASP A 3 -21.13 -9.91 12.62
N PHE A 4 -20.43 -9.65 11.51
CA PHE A 4 -20.04 -8.33 11.06
C PHE A 4 -20.55 -8.01 9.66
N ASN A 5 -20.86 -6.74 9.46
CA ASN A 5 -21.04 -6.13 8.15
C ASN A 5 -19.72 -5.49 7.73
N HIS A 6 -19.37 -5.64 6.44
CA HIS A 6 -18.16 -5.07 5.88
C HIS A 6 -18.52 -4.18 4.69
N VAL A 7 -18.10 -2.93 4.75
CA VAL A 7 -18.27 -1.96 3.66
C VAL A 7 -16.89 -1.57 3.15
N LEU A 8 -16.59 -1.85 1.88
CA LEU A 8 -15.35 -1.39 1.27
C LEU A 8 -15.37 0.13 1.18
N VAL A 9 -14.47 0.80 1.87
CA VAL A 9 -14.39 2.27 1.90
C VAL A 9 -13.22 2.83 1.11
N TRP A 10 -12.14 2.08 1.00
CA TRP A 10 -10.94 2.52 0.30
C TRP A 10 -10.12 1.33 -0.21
N SER A 11 -9.34 1.58 -1.27
CA SER A 11 -8.32 0.64 -1.74
C SER A 11 -7.03 1.38 -2.08
N GLN A 12 -5.91 0.68 -1.90
CA GLN A 12 -4.58 1.23 -2.12
C GLN A 12 -3.81 0.36 -3.11
N PRO A 13 -3.14 0.96 -4.11
CA PRO A 13 -2.18 0.22 -4.91
C PRO A 13 -0.91 -0.06 -4.11
N LEU A 14 -0.24 -1.17 -4.41
CA LEU A 14 1.15 -1.36 -4.04
C LEU A 14 2.03 -0.58 -5.01
N VAL A 15 3.02 0.12 -4.49
CA VAL A 15 3.97 0.91 -5.28
C VAL A 15 5.40 0.56 -4.91
N LEU A 16 6.33 0.82 -5.82
CA LEU A 16 7.75 0.81 -5.54
C LEU A 16 8.20 2.22 -5.19
N GLY A 17 8.59 2.45 -3.95
CA GLY A 17 9.26 3.68 -3.51
C GLY A 17 10.76 3.58 -3.76
N VAL A 18 11.32 4.56 -4.43
CA VAL A 18 12.76 4.70 -4.70
C VAL A 18 13.23 6.11 -4.34
N HIS A 19 14.50 6.27 -4.03
CA HIS A 19 15.08 7.60 -3.84
C HIS A 19 15.01 8.41 -5.16
N LYS A 20 14.75 9.71 -5.08
CA LYS A 20 14.63 10.61 -6.25
C LYS A 20 15.86 10.58 -7.18
N ASP A 21 17.05 10.34 -6.63
CA ASP A 21 18.32 10.23 -7.37
C ASP A 21 18.62 8.82 -7.88
N SER A 22 17.72 7.86 -7.62
CA SER A 22 17.82 6.52 -8.21
C SER A 22 17.59 6.59 -9.74
N PRO A 23 18.31 5.79 -10.55
CA PRO A 23 18.01 5.66 -11.98
C PRO A 23 16.56 5.29 -12.28
N LEU A 24 15.91 4.56 -11.37
CA LEU A 24 14.50 4.17 -11.51
C LEU A 24 13.53 5.33 -11.32
N ALA A 25 13.92 6.41 -10.64
CA ALA A 25 13.04 7.55 -10.36
C ALA A 25 12.56 8.29 -11.62
N LYS A 26 13.22 8.09 -12.76
CA LYS A 26 12.82 8.64 -14.06
C LYS A 26 11.66 7.88 -14.72
N ARG A 27 11.33 6.73 -14.19
CA ARG A 27 10.25 5.85 -14.70
C ARG A 27 8.94 6.18 -14.01
N LYS A 28 7.82 5.86 -14.69
CA LYS A 28 6.47 5.96 -14.12
C LYS A 28 5.95 4.65 -13.59
N SER A 29 6.49 3.54 -14.08
CA SER A 29 6.08 2.19 -13.71
C SER A 29 7.20 1.17 -13.87
N ILE A 30 7.01 0.00 -13.27
CA ILE A 30 7.92 -1.13 -13.28
C ILE A 30 7.14 -2.45 -13.22
N ASN A 31 7.73 -3.55 -13.66
CA ASN A 31 7.23 -4.90 -13.42
C ASN A 31 7.99 -5.56 -12.27
N LEU A 32 7.35 -6.44 -11.52
CA LEU A 32 7.99 -7.15 -10.40
C LEU A 32 9.22 -7.96 -10.85
N SER A 33 9.19 -8.54 -12.06
CA SER A 33 10.30 -9.29 -12.62
C SER A 33 11.59 -8.47 -12.76
N GLU A 34 11.50 -7.15 -12.88
CA GLU A 34 12.65 -6.25 -12.99
C GLU A 34 13.36 -6.04 -11.64
N LEU A 35 12.72 -6.45 -10.54
CA LEU A 35 13.28 -6.37 -9.19
C LEU A 35 14.12 -7.60 -8.80
N GLY A 36 14.20 -8.60 -9.67
CA GLY A 36 14.88 -9.85 -9.40
C GLY A 36 16.33 -9.64 -8.91
N GLY A 37 16.68 -10.29 -7.79
CA GLY A 37 17.99 -10.23 -7.17
C GLY A 37 18.30 -8.97 -6.35
N LYS A 38 17.47 -7.92 -6.45
CA LYS A 38 17.63 -6.69 -5.66
C LYS A 38 16.94 -6.85 -4.31
N GLU A 39 17.57 -6.36 -3.24
CA GLU A 39 16.92 -6.29 -1.94
C GLU A 39 15.82 -5.22 -1.96
N VAL A 40 14.61 -5.62 -1.60
CA VAL A 40 13.44 -4.73 -1.54
C VAL A 40 12.81 -4.84 -0.16
N LEU A 41 12.66 -3.70 0.50
CA LEU A 41 12.01 -3.61 1.83
C LEU A 41 10.51 -3.76 1.66
N THR A 42 9.84 -4.46 2.59
CA THR A 42 8.37 -4.53 2.60
C THR A 42 7.84 -4.90 3.98
N TYR A 43 6.52 -5.00 4.10
CA TYR A 43 5.83 -5.29 5.35
C TYR A 43 6.20 -6.65 5.94
N SER A 44 6.29 -6.67 7.27
CA SER A 44 6.50 -7.89 8.05
C SER A 44 5.28 -8.82 7.98
N SER A 45 5.47 -10.08 8.35
CA SER A 45 4.40 -11.09 8.43
C SER A 45 3.34 -10.78 9.49
N SER A 46 3.60 -9.87 10.41
CA SER A 46 2.62 -9.39 11.40
C SER A 46 1.80 -8.18 10.93
N SER A 47 2.07 -7.67 9.74
CA SER A 47 1.33 -6.54 9.16
C SER A 47 -0.06 -6.98 8.70
N PRO A 48 -1.09 -6.10 8.81
CA PRO A 48 -2.39 -6.33 8.20
C PRO A 48 -2.35 -6.56 6.68
N THR A 49 -1.29 -6.10 6.02
CA THR A 49 -1.06 -6.24 4.57
C THR A 49 -0.46 -7.61 4.19
N ASP A 50 -0.05 -8.42 5.17
CA ASP A 50 0.65 -9.69 4.94
C ASP A 50 -0.08 -10.65 4.00
N SER A 51 -1.38 -10.81 4.15
CA SER A 51 -2.18 -11.70 3.29
C SER A 51 -2.14 -11.27 1.82
N SER A 52 -2.19 -9.96 1.54
CA SER A 52 -2.08 -9.44 0.17
C SER A 52 -0.67 -9.65 -0.39
N ILE A 53 0.37 -9.42 0.41
CA ILE A 53 1.77 -9.69 0.04
C ILE A 53 1.95 -11.17 -0.30
N THR A 54 1.51 -12.06 0.58
CA THR A 54 1.69 -13.52 0.43
C THR A 54 0.94 -14.06 -0.79
N ASN A 55 -0.25 -13.54 -1.07
CA ASN A 55 -1.11 -14.06 -2.14
C ASN A 55 -0.81 -13.49 -3.52
N LEU A 56 -0.27 -12.27 -3.60
CA LEU A 56 -0.15 -11.54 -4.86
C LEU A 56 1.29 -11.34 -5.34
N LEU A 57 2.29 -11.49 -4.47
CA LEU A 57 3.69 -11.34 -4.86
C LEU A 57 4.34 -12.70 -5.13
N PRO A 58 5.22 -12.82 -6.15
CA PRO A 58 5.98 -14.02 -6.43
C PRO A 58 7.19 -14.14 -5.47
N LEU A 59 6.92 -14.46 -4.20
CA LEU A 59 7.88 -14.40 -3.10
C LEU A 59 9.16 -15.21 -3.37
N ASP A 60 9.04 -16.37 -4.02
CA ASP A 60 10.16 -17.27 -4.30
C ASP A 60 11.20 -16.67 -5.28
N SER A 61 10.78 -15.70 -6.09
CA SER A 61 11.63 -15.04 -7.08
C SER A 61 12.13 -13.68 -6.68
N MET A 62 11.73 -13.20 -5.49
CA MET A 62 12.05 -11.85 -4.98
C MET A 62 12.92 -11.91 -3.72
N ASN A 63 13.86 -10.98 -3.61
CA ASN A 63 14.64 -10.79 -2.39
C ASN A 63 13.97 -9.73 -1.49
N LEU A 64 12.91 -10.14 -0.77
CA LEU A 64 12.13 -9.27 0.07
C LEU A 64 12.64 -9.27 1.53
N ARG A 65 12.98 -8.10 2.03
CA ARG A 65 13.25 -7.88 3.44
C ARG A 65 11.95 -7.48 4.16
N ARG A 66 11.32 -8.46 4.81
CA ARG A 66 9.98 -8.37 5.42
C ARG A 66 10.06 -8.06 6.91
N GLU A 67 10.45 -6.85 7.27
CA GLU A 67 10.73 -6.49 8.67
C GLU A 67 9.96 -5.25 9.14
N TYR A 68 9.21 -4.57 8.26
CA TYR A 68 8.69 -3.24 8.54
C TYR A 68 7.19 -3.24 8.83
N ALA A 69 6.76 -2.40 9.78
CA ALA A 69 5.37 -2.30 10.17
C ALA A 69 4.55 -1.37 9.27
N ASP A 70 5.19 -0.33 8.70
CA ASP A 70 4.50 0.75 8.02
C ASP A 70 5.34 1.37 6.90
N GLU A 71 4.66 2.11 6.00
CA GLU A 71 5.27 2.81 4.88
C GLU A 71 6.13 4.01 5.29
N ILE A 72 5.86 4.62 6.44
CA ILE A 72 6.61 5.80 6.92
C ILE A 72 8.04 5.40 7.25
N THR A 73 8.21 4.30 7.98
CA THR A 73 9.53 3.74 8.29
C THR A 73 10.27 3.37 7.01
N MET A 74 9.62 2.72 6.06
CA MET A 74 10.22 2.34 4.78
C MET A 74 10.62 3.57 3.96
N CYS A 75 9.77 4.60 3.85
CA CYS A 75 10.09 5.86 3.17
C CYS A 75 11.29 6.57 3.82
N SER A 76 11.37 6.59 5.15
CA SER A 76 12.52 7.16 5.87
C SER A 76 13.82 6.46 5.50
N LEU A 77 13.80 5.14 5.37
CA LEU A 77 14.97 4.35 4.95
C LEU A 77 15.33 4.59 3.48
N VAL A 78 14.35 4.69 2.59
CA VAL A 78 14.57 5.02 1.18
C VAL A 78 15.19 6.42 1.04
N THR A 79 14.71 7.39 1.82
CA THR A 79 15.29 8.75 1.85
C THR A 79 16.76 8.74 2.30
N SER A 80 17.17 7.78 3.14
CA SER A 80 18.54 7.70 3.67
C SER A 80 19.58 7.18 2.67
N SER A 81 19.16 6.55 1.55
CA SER A 81 20.09 5.94 0.58
C SER A 81 19.43 5.73 -0.78
N LYS A 82 20.09 6.23 -1.84
CA LYS A 82 19.63 6.07 -3.24
C LYS A 82 19.61 4.62 -3.74
N ASP A 83 20.25 3.70 -3.04
CA ASP A 83 20.31 2.28 -3.39
C ASP A 83 19.18 1.47 -2.73
N LYS A 84 18.45 2.06 -1.78
CA LYS A 84 17.31 1.41 -1.13
C LYS A 84 16.03 1.60 -1.94
N MET A 85 15.21 0.56 -1.91
CA MET A 85 13.88 0.57 -2.50
C MET A 85 12.91 -0.20 -1.61
N ALA A 86 11.64 0.15 -1.65
CA ALA A 86 10.62 -0.47 -0.82
C ALA A 86 9.30 -0.66 -1.57
N LEU A 87 8.62 -1.77 -1.30
CA LEU A 87 7.25 -2.03 -1.73
C LEU A 87 6.30 -1.73 -0.58
N PHE A 88 5.40 -0.78 -0.78
CA PHE A 88 4.39 -0.40 0.22
C PHE A 88 3.08 0.06 -0.42
N CYS A 89 2.01 0.00 0.36
CA CYS A 89 0.72 0.53 -0.06
C CYS A 89 0.77 2.06 -0.09
N TYR A 90 0.38 2.65 -1.22
CA TYR A 90 0.41 4.09 -1.37
C TYR A 90 -0.63 4.76 -0.48
N SER A 91 -0.19 5.68 0.36
CA SER A 91 -1.04 6.54 1.17
C SER A 91 -0.66 8.02 0.99
N PHE A 92 -1.54 8.93 1.42
CA PHE A 92 -1.24 10.38 1.36
C PHE A 92 -0.03 10.77 2.22
N LEU A 93 0.30 9.97 3.23
CA LEU A 93 1.45 10.21 4.11
C LEU A 93 2.78 10.14 3.34
N VAL A 94 2.84 9.32 2.29
CA VAL A 94 4.04 9.18 1.47
C VAL A 94 4.42 10.48 0.76
N SER A 95 3.44 11.33 0.45
CA SER A 95 3.69 12.63 -0.19
C SER A 95 4.51 13.61 0.66
N ALA A 96 4.64 13.36 1.96
CA ALA A 96 5.49 14.14 2.86
C ALA A 96 7.00 13.88 2.61
N PHE A 97 7.36 12.79 1.96
CA PHE A 97 8.74 12.42 1.66
C PHE A 97 9.15 12.91 0.28
N GLN A 98 9.68 14.13 0.20
CA GLN A 98 10.08 14.78 -1.05
C GLN A 98 11.20 14.05 -1.82
N ASP A 99 11.96 13.21 -1.13
CA ASP A 99 13.05 12.44 -1.70
C ASP A 99 12.64 11.03 -2.14
N VAL A 100 11.34 10.68 -2.00
CA VAL A 100 10.79 9.39 -2.43
C VAL A 100 9.92 9.58 -3.67
N VAL A 101 10.22 8.83 -4.71
CA VAL A 101 9.42 8.73 -5.93
C VAL A 101 8.73 7.37 -5.95
N CYS A 102 7.41 7.37 -6.18
CA CYS A 102 6.61 6.14 -6.23
C CYS A 102 6.35 5.73 -7.68
N LEU A 103 6.73 4.51 -8.02
CA LEU A 103 6.46 3.89 -9.32
C LEU A 103 5.28 2.93 -9.20
N ARG A 104 4.39 2.95 -10.20
CA ARG A 104 3.33 1.95 -10.33
C ARG A 104 3.91 0.58 -10.67
N ILE A 105 3.26 -0.48 -10.19
CA ILE A 105 3.60 -1.85 -10.54
C ILE A 105 2.57 -2.35 -11.55
N ASN A 106 3.03 -2.64 -12.78
CA ASN A 106 2.14 -2.94 -13.90
C ASN A 106 1.41 -4.28 -13.75
N ASP A 107 2.04 -5.24 -13.10
CA ASP A 107 1.56 -6.62 -12.97
C ASP A 107 0.82 -6.88 -11.65
N LEU A 108 0.43 -5.81 -10.93
CA LEU A 108 -0.41 -5.89 -9.74
C LEU A 108 -1.72 -5.11 -9.90
N PRO A 109 -2.79 -5.52 -9.18
CA PRO A 109 -4.06 -4.81 -9.23
C PRO A 109 -3.95 -3.44 -8.54
N ALA A 110 -4.70 -2.46 -9.05
CA ALA A 110 -4.76 -1.12 -8.47
C ALA A 110 -5.42 -1.09 -7.07
N ASP A 111 -6.21 -2.10 -6.75
CA ASP A 111 -6.88 -2.31 -5.46
C ASP A 111 -6.16 -3.37 -4.61
N PHE A 112 -4.83 -3.36 -4.63
CA PHE A 112 -3.97 -4.35 -3.97
C PHE A 112 -4.32 -4.55 -2.49
N HIS A 113 -4.51 -3.47 -1.74
CA HIS A 113 -4.92 -3.51 -0.34
C HIS A 113 -6.28 -2.84 -0.17
N LYS A 114 -7.23 -3.57 0.42
CA LYS A 114 -8.61 -3.12 0.62
C LYS A 114 -8.85 -2.78 2.07
N VAL A 115 -9.41 -1.60 2.32
CA VAL A 115 -9.75 -1.11 3.65
C VAL A 115 -11.26 -1.12 3.80
N TYR A 116 -11.74 -1.78 4.84
CA TYR A 116 -13.16 -1.96 5.13
C TYR A 116 -13.56 -1.25 6.41
N LEU A 117 -14.71 -0.60 6.38
CA LEU A 117 -15.46 -0.25 7.59
C LEU A 117 -16.21 -1.49 8.04
N THR A 118 -15.94 -1.92 9.26
CA THR A 118 -16.56 -3.13 9.84
C THR A 118 -17.41 -2.74 11.03
N SER A 119 -18.67 -3.16 11.04
CA SER A 119 -19.62 -2.97 12.14
C SER A 119 -20.28 -4.29 12.52
N ARG A 120 -20.69 -4.45 13.78
CA ARG A 120 -21.50 -5.61 14.18
C ARG A 120 -22.87 -5.57 13.53
N ARG A 121 -23.49 -6.74 13.32
CA ARG A 121 -24.86 -6.88 12.79
C ARG A 121 -25.94 -6.66 13.83
N GLU A 122 -25.71 -5.87 14.83
CA GLU A 122 -26.68 -5.50 15.86
C GLU A 122 -27.23 -4.10 15.59
N THR A 123 -28.29 -3.73 16.33
CA THR A 123 -28.84 -2.37 16.26
C THR A 123 -27.82 -1.36 16.79
N HIS A 124 -27.54 -0.36 16.00
CA HIS A 124 -26.63 0.74 16.38
C HIS A 124 -27.41 2.00 16.75
N PRO A 125 -26.81 2.91 17.54
CA PRO A 125 -27.29 4.29 17.62
C PRO A 125 -27.33 4.96 16.24
N LYS A 126 -28.30 5.85 16.02
CA LYS A 126 -28.51 6.53 14.72
C LYS A 126 -27.23 7.16 14.15
N VAL A 127 -26.39 7.76 15.01
CA VAL A 127 -25.13 8.39 14.58
C VAL A 127 -24.16 7.39 13.94
N VAL A 128 -24.16 6.14 14.38
CA VAL A 128 -23.33 5.08 13.79
C VAL A 128 -23.86 4.67 12.42
N ASP A 129 -25.19 4.52 12.32
CA ASP A 129 -25.84 4.20 11.02
C ASP A 129 -25.62 5.33 10.01
N ASP A 130 -25.77 6.59 10.42
CA ASP A 130 -25.51 7.78 9.59
C ASP A 130 -24.04 7.82 9.12
N PHE A 131 -23.10 7.46 9.99
CA PHE A 131 -21.67 7.36 9.63
C PHE A 131 -21.39 6.24 8.65
N ILE A 132 -21.98 5.06 8.83
CA ILE A 132 -21.85 3.93 7.91
C ILE A 132 -22.40 4.32 6.53
N GLU A 133 -23.58 4.96 6.48
CA GLU A 133 -24.19 5.44 5.24
C GLU A 133 -23.28 6.46 4.53
N PHE A 134 -22.77 7.45 5.27
CA PHE A 134 -21.84 8.44 4.75
C PHE A 134 -20.59 7.78 4.15
N MET A 135 -19.94 6.87 4.89
CA MET A 135 -18.72 6.19 4.44
C MET A 135 -18.97 5.27 3.24
N SER A 136 -20.16 4.67 3.14
CA SER A 136 -20.54 3.83 2.00
C SER A 136 -20.68 4.63 0.70
N ALA A 137 -21.08 5.88 0.80
CA ALA A 137 -21.25 6.81 -0.33
C ALA A 137 -19.98 7.61 -0.64
N TYR A 138 -19.10 7.82 0.34
CA TYR A 138 -17.90 8.63 0.18
C TYR A 138 -16.92 7.96 -0.79
N ARG A 139 -16.29 8.76 -1.63
CA ARG A 139 -15.23 8.31 -2.55
C ARG A 139 -13.94 9.04 -2.23
N PHE A 140 -12.94 8.27 -1.79
CA PHE A 140 -11.61 8.81 -1.56
C PHE A 140 -10.98 9.26 -2.87
N PRO A 141 -10.32 10.44 -2.89
CA PRO A 141 -9.60 10.90 -4.07
C PRO A 141 -8.52 9.90 -4.48
N ASN A 142 -8.36 9.69 -5.79
CA ASN A 142 -7.23 8.93 -6.31
C ASN A 142 -5.99 9.82 -6.32
N ILE A 143 -5.21 9.78 -5.25
CA ILE A 143 -4.07 10.68 -5.02
C ILE A 143 -2.92 10.39 -6.01
N MET A 144 -2.77 9.15 -6.48
CA MET A 144 -1.73 8.80 -7.48
C MET A 144 -1.98 9.38 -8.88
N SER A 145 -3.20 9.78 -9.21
CA SER A 145 -3.48 10.39 -10.52
C SER A 145 -3.06 11.85 -10.62
N GLN A 146 -2.59 12.44 -9.53
CA GLN A 146 -2.18 13.85 -9.44
C GLN A 146 -0.65 14.05 -9.47
N GLN A 147 0.12 12.96 -9.64
CA GLN A 147 1.59 13.00 -9.74
C GLN A 147 2.08 12.82 -11.18
#